data_6ce60d55ee2729d3f2b0a386fff92740
#
_entry.id   6ce60d55ee2729d3f2b0a386fff92740
#
_cell.length_a   1.000
_cell.length_b   1.000
_cell.length_c   1.000
_cell.angle_alpha   90.00
_cell.angle_beta   90.00
_cell.angle_gamma   90.00
#
_symmetry.space_group_name_H-M   'P 1'
#
loop_
_entity.id
_entity.type
_entity.pdbx_description
1 polymer ?
#
loop_
_entity_poly.entity_id
_entity_poly.type
_entity_poly.pdbx_seq_one_letter_code
_entity_poly.pdbx_strand_id
1 'polypeptide(L)'
;MHHFVDHPPGWMPSRLAEIYDETSFWSARFGALLFDHLEIRRGIRGLDVGCGTGFPLLELAHVHGTSSHFIGIDIWPDALERARVKLELHGLTNVDLIEADVASMPFPNAHFDLVVSNIGINNFRDARAALRECRRVAKPDARLILTTNVQGHFGALYALLDAILSASGLEPAHDALRREEAHRHSKHAITNFLVDSGFTVSRCFEQSFRIRFVDGSTMLRHSLVKWFLDGWRQAVGTDNEREVFNTLEVQLNAAAERDGCLEMTVPMLYLEGVAVQRAQPFHP
;
A
#
# COMPACT_ATOMS: atom_id res chain seq x y z
N MET A 1 -1.81 32.33 6.64
CA MET A 1 -1.49 30.92 6.26
C MET A 1 -2.82 30.20 6.05
N HIS A 2 -3.04 29.53 4.92
CA HIS A 2 -4.24 28.71 4.77
C HIS A 2 -4.19 27.53 5.75
N HIS A 3 -5.29 27.23 6.42
CA HIS A 3 -5.41 26.06 7.26
C HIS A 3 -5.36 24.81 6.38
N PHE A 4 -4.81 23.69 6.87
CA PHE A 4 -4.69 22.46 6.06
C PHE A 4 -6.05 21.84 5.68
N VAL A 5 -7.14 22.21 6.37
CA VAL A 5 -8.53 21.84 6.02
C VAL A 5 -9.22 22.83 5.07
N ASP A 6 -8.56 23.87 4.57
CA ASP A 6 -9.16 24.83 3.65
C ASP A 6 -9.43 24.28 2.25
N HIS A 7 -8.87 23.11 1.91
CA HIS A 7 -9.18 22.40 0.69
C HIS A 7 -10.34 21.41 0.93
N PRO A 8 -11.24 21.20 -0.05
CA PRO A 8 -12.32 20.22 0.11
C PRO A 8 -11.75 18.80 0.27
N PRO A 9 -12.45 17.90 1.04
CA PRO A 9 -12.09 16.50 1.09
C PRO A 9 -12.06 15.88 -0.32
N GLY A 10 -11.13 14.95 -0.56
CA GLY A 10 -10.94 14.35 -1.88
C GLY A 10 -10.22 15.26 -2.88
N TRP A 11 -9.67 16.40 -2.41
CA TRP A 11 -8.83 17.23 -3.28
C TRP A 11 -7.50 16.54 -3.54
N MET A 12 -7.39 15.98 -4.73
CA MET A 12 -6.13 15.42 -5.23
C MET A 12 -5.66 16.27 -6.41
N PRO A 13 -4.37 16.60 -6.50
CA PRO A 13 -3.83 17.26 -7.68
C PRO A 13 -4.13 16.45 -8.94
N SER A 14 -4.60 17.09 -10.01
CA SER A 14 -4.81 16.46 -11.32
C SER A 14 -3.54 15.80 -11.89
N ARG A 15 -2.38 16.14 -11.37
CA ARG A 15 -1.06 15.62 -11.75
C ARG A 15 -0.40 14.82 -10.61
N LEU A 16 -1.20 14.14 -9.79
CA LEU A 16 -0.69 13.39 -8.64
C LEU A 16 0.37 12.35 -9.06
N ALA A 17 0.17 11.65 -10.17
CA ALA A 17 1.11 10.65 -10.66
C ALA A 17 2.51 11.20 -10.91
N GLU A 18 2.64 12.50 -11.23
CA GLU A 18 3.94 13.14 -11.50
C GLU A 18 4.77 13.35 -10.23
N ILE A 19 4.11 13.51 -9.09
CA ILE A 19 4.76 13.76 -7.80
C ILE A 19 4.67 12.57 -6.84
N TYR A 20 4.03 11.47 -7.25
CA TYR A 20 3.81 10.31 -6.39
C TYR A 20 5.12 9.71 -5.88
N ASP A 21 6.13 9.65 -6.74
CA ASP A 21 7.45 9.14 -6.41
C ASP A 21 8.25 10.03 -5.44
N GLU A 22 7.90 11.31 -5.35
CA GLU A 22 8.53 12.26 -4.42
C GLU A 22 8.24 11.89 -2.95
N THR A 23 7.26 11.00 -2.71
CA THR A 23 6.94 10.46 -1.39
C THR A 23 7.61 9.12 -1.10
N SER A 24 8.86 8.98 -1.52
CA SER A 24 9.68 7.78 -1.38
C SER A 24 9.79 7.24 0.06
N PHE A 25 9.58 8.07 1.08
CA PHE A 25 9.49 7.64 2.49
C PHE A 25 8.44 6.57 2.74
N TRP A 26 7.46 6.44 1.86
CA TRP A 26 6.41 5.45 1.99
C TRP A 26 6.74 4.18 1.17
N SER A 27 6.59 4.25 -0.14
CA SER A 27 6.73 3.08 -1.03
C SER A 27 8.12 2.44 -0.97
N ALA A 28 9.18 3.25 -0.85
CA ALA A 28 10.54 2.76 -0.78
C ALA A 28 10.84 1.93 0.48
N ARG A 29 10.21 2.23 1.62
CA ARG A 29 10.39 1.43 2.84
C ARG A 29 9.86 0.01 2.69
N PHE A 30 8.69 -0.13 2.07
CA PHE A 30 8.10 -1.44 1.78
C PHE A 30 8.86 -2.17 0.68
N GLY A 31 9.31 -1.44 -0.35
CA GLY A 31 10.15 -2.00 -1.40
C GLY A 31 11.50 -2.47 -0.89
N ALA A 32 12.18 -1.74 0.00
CA ALA A 32 13.41 -2.18 0.63
C ALA A 32 13.19 -3.52 1.36
N LEU A 33 12.12 -3.62 2.17
CA LEU A 33 11.74 -4.85 2.84
C LEU A 33 11.51 -6.01 1.86
N LEU A 34 10.92 -5.72 0.69
CA LEU A 34 10.73 -6.71 -0.37
C LEU A 34 12.08 -7.18 -0.91
N PHE A 35 12.96 -6.26 -1.31
CA PHE A 35 14.25 -6.60 -1.92
C PHE A 35 15.23 -7.26 -0.97
N ASP A 36 15.18 -6.95 0.34
CA ASP A 36 15.99 -7.62 1.36
C ASP A 36 15.73 -9.14 1.44
N HIS A 37 14.55 -9.58 0.99
CA HIS A 37 14.12 -10.98 1.11
C HIS A 37 13.78 -11.65 -0.22
N LEU A 38 13.79 -10.89 -1.32
CA LEU A 38 13.51 -11.39 -2.65
C LEU A 38 14.60 -12.35 -3.12
N GLU A 39 14.22 -13.53 -3.60
CA GLU A 39 15.15 -14.42 -4.30
C GLU A 39 15.33 -13.97 -5.75
N ILE A 40 16.55 -13.63 -6.12
CA ILE A 40 16.90 -13.23 -7.49
C ILE A 40 17.12 -14.48 -8.35
N ARG A 41 16.33 -14.63 -9.43
CA ARG A 41 16.40 -15.75 -10.37
C ARG A 41 16.46 -15.24 -11.81
N ARG A 42 17.10 -16.01 -12.69
CA ARG A 42 17.19 -15.72 -14.13
C ARG A 42 16.05 -16.42 -14.88
N GLY A 43 15.63 -15.84 -15.99
CA GLY A 43 14.72 -16.49 -16.94
C GLY A 43 13.28 -16.62 -16.42
N ILE A 44 12.86 -15.77 -15.49
CA ILE A 44 11.51 -15.79 -14.93
C ILE A 44 10.56 -14.83 -15.62
N ARG A 45 9.28 -15.12 -15.54
CA ARG A 45 8.18 -14.18 -15.80
C ARG A 45 7.65 -13.67 -14.49
N GLY A 46 7.75 -12.36 -14.26
CA GLY A 46 7.25 -11.70 -13.07
C GLY A 46 6.02 -10.85 -13.36
N LEU A 47 5.16 -10.69 -12.37
CA LEU A 47 4.00 -9.82 -12.40
C LEU A 47 4.02 -8.90 -11.17
N ASP A 48 3.88 -7.60 -11.37
CA ASP A 48 3.67 -6.63 -10.31
C ASP A 48 2.21 -6.14 -10.36
N VAL A 49 1.43 -6.45 -9.32
CA VAL A 49 0.00 -6.12 -9.23
C VAL A 49 -0.22 -4.86 -8.40
N GLY A 50 -0.81 -3.85 -9.03
CA GLY A 50 -0.88 -2.51 -8.48
C GLY A 50 0.47 -1.81 -8.59
N CYS A 51 1.09 -1.85 -9.79
CA CYS A 51 2.45 -1.36 -10.01
C CYS A 51 2.58 0.17 -9.95
N GLY A 52 1.46 0.90 -9.99
CA GLY A 52 1.41 2.35 -9.91
C GLY A 52 2.36 3.03 -10.90
N THR A 53 3.20 3.92 -10.40
CA THR A 53 4.19 4.67 -11.18
C THR A 53 5.47 3.87 -11.48
N GLY A 54 5.46 2.53 -11.23
CA GLY A 54 6.52 1.61 -11.65
C GLY A 54 7.50 1.16 -10.57
N PHE A 55 7.31 1.51 -9.31
CA PHE A 55 8.10 0.94 -8.21
C PHE A 55 7.25 -0.07 -7.41
N PRO A 56 7.71 -1.32 -7.22
CA PRO A 56 9.04 -1.87 -7.44
C PRO A 56 9.29 -2.51 -8.83
N LEU A 57 8.34 -2.50 -9.76
CA LEU A 57 8.39 -3.17 -11.05
C LEU A 57 9.72 -2.95 -11.80
N LEU A 58 10.14 -1.68 -11.93
CA LEU A 58 11.34 -1.32 -12.69
C LEU A 58 12.60 -1.87 -12.02
N GLU A 59 12.67 -1.79 -10.71
CA GLU A 59 13.79 -2.37 -9.94
C GLU A 59 13.81 -3.91 -10.05
N LEU A 60 12.64 -4.57 -10.04
CA LEU A 60 12.53 -6.00 -10.27
C LEU A 60 13.11 -6.39 -11.64
N ALA A 61 12.80 -5.61 -12.67
CA ALA A 61 13.34 -5.84 -14.01
C ALA A 61 14.86 -5.63 -14.09
N HIS A 62 15.37 -4.59 -13.42
CA HIS A 62 16.81 -4.32 -13.34
C HIS A 62 17.57 -5.44 -12.64
N VAL A 63 17.13 -5.87 -11.44
CA VAL A 63 17.88 -6.85 -10.65
C VAL A 63 17.80 -8.27 -11.21
N HIS A 64 16.75 -8.63 -11.96
CA HIS A 64 16.63 -9.93 -12.62
C HIS A 64 17.27 -9.96 -14.02
N GLY A 65 17.53 -8.79 -14.60
CA GLY A 65 18.17 -8.64 -15.90
C GLY A 65 17.32 -9.09 -17.10
N THR A 66 17.87 -8.92 -18.30
CA THR A 66 17.14 -9.09 -19.58
C THR A 66 16.76 -10.53 -19.92
N SER A 67 17.25 -11.53 -19.18
CA SER A 67 16.78 -12.92 -19.32
C SER A 67 15.38 -13.14 -18.73
N SER A 68 14.92 -12.23 -17.89
CA SER A 68 13.61 -12.27 -17.25
C SER A 68 12.71 -11.19 -17.84
N HIS A 69 11.40 -11.40 -17.79
CA HIS A 69 10.41 -10.47 -18.30
C HIS A 69 9.36 -10.17 -17.23
N PHE A 70 9.04 -8.90 -17.04
CA PHE A 70 8.12 -8.45 -16.04
C PHE A 70 6.92 -7.74 -16.68
N ILE A 71 5.75 -7.91 -16.08
CA ILE A 71 4.54 -7.17 -16.45
C ILE A 71 4.04 -6.42 -15.22
N GLY A 72 3.74 -5.14 -15.37
CA GLY A 72 3.04 -4.35 -14.36
C GLY A 72 1.60 -4.13 -14.75
N ILE A 73 0.68 -4.32 -13.79
CA ILE A 73 -0.73 -3.98 -13.99
C ILE A 73 -1.18 -2.96 -12.94
N ASP A 74 -1.99 -2.00 -13.39
CA ASP A 74 -2.68 -1.03 -12.53
C ASP A 74 -3.97 -0.58 -13.21
N ILE A 75 -4.93 -0.06 -12.42
CA ILE A 75 -6.15 0.56 -12.93
C ILE A 75 -6.02 2.08 -13.09
N TRP A 76 -4.87 2.66 -12.74
CA TRP A 76 -4.61 4.11 -12.76
C TRP A 76 -3.80 4.50 -14.00
N PRO A 77 -4.45 5.02 -15.07
CA PRO A 77 -3.79 5.30 -16.34
C PRO A 77 -2.64 6.30 -16.22
N ASP A 78 -2.81 7.37 -15.42
CA ASP A 78 -1.78 8.40 -15.26
C ASP A 78 -0.51 7.85 -14.58
N ALA A 79 -0.67 6.90 -13.65
CA ALA A 79 0.45 6.22 -13.02
C ALA A 79 1.20 5.33 -14.02
N LEU A 80 0.47 4.59 -14.85
CA LEU A 80 1.06 3.77 -15.92
C LEU A 80 1.79 4.64 -16.95
N GLU A 81 1.28 5.82 -17.27
CA GLU A 81 1.97 6.76 -18.16
C GLU A 81 3.27 7.25 -17.54
N ARG A 82 3.25 7.58 -16.24
CA ARG A 82 4.48 7.93 -15.51
C ARG A 82 5.49 6.77 -15.50
N ALA A 83 5.02 5.54 -15.35
CA ALA A 83 5.86 4.35 -15.43
C ALA A 83 6.48 4.17 -16.83
N ARG A 84 5.73 4.44 -17.94
CA ARG A 84 6.26 4.39 -19.32
C ARG A 84 7.39 5.36 -19.53
N VAL A 85 7.23 6.60 -19.09
CA VAL A 85 8.31 7.62 -19.16
C VAL A 85 9.58 7.10 -18.50
N LYS A 86 9.47 6.47 -17.35
CA LYS A 86 10.64 5.89 -16.66
C LYS A 86 11.23 4.70 -17.41
N LEU A 87 10.40 3.80 -17.95
CA LEU A 87 10.87 2.69 -18.79
C LEU A 87 11.73 3.17 -19.94
N GLU A 88 11.27 4.20 -20.66
CA GLU A 88 12.00 4.81 -21.77
C GLU A 88 13.33 5.43 -21.31
N LEU A 89 13.30 6.23 -20.23
CA LEU A 89 14.50 6.88 -19.69
C LEU A 89 15.54 5.90 -19.17
N HIS A 90 15.12 4.76 -18.60
CA HIS A 90 16.00 3.70 -18.11
C HIS A 90 16.42 2.72 -19.22
N GLY A 91 15.82 2.79 -20.40
CA GLY A 91 16.10 1.89 -21.51
C GLY A 91 15.74 0.42 -21.21
N LEU A 92 14.72 0.19 -20.37
CA LEU A 92 14.26 -1.16 -20.03
C LEU A 92 13.43 -1.74 -21.16
N THR A 93 13.83 -2.90 -21.68
CA THR A 93 13.18 -3.60 -22.79
C THR A 93 12.46 -4.88 -22.37
N ASN A 94 12.54 -5.21 -21.11
CA ASN A 94 11.99 -6.45 -20.52
C ASN A 94 10.82 -6.19 -19.56
N VAL A 95 10.07 -5.10 -19.79
CA VAL A 95 8.90 -4.73 -19.01
C VAL A 95 7.76 -4.33 -19.92
N ASP A 96 6.56 -4.85 -19.65
CA ASP A 96 5.29 -4.38 -20.23
C ASP A 96 4.40 -3.77 -19.14
N LEU A 97 3.58 -2.78 -19.53
CA LEU A 97 2.59 -2.13 -18.68
C LEU A 97 1.20 -2.30 -19.27
N ILE A 98 0.26 -2.78 -18.45
CA ILE A 98 -1.11 -3.08 -18.86
C ILE A 98 -2.10 -2.44 -17.89
N GLU A 99 -3.06 -1.69 -18.39
CA GLU A 99 -4.20 -1.22 -17.61
C GLU A 99 -5.15 -2.40 -17.39
N ALA A 100 -5.25 -2.86 -16.14
CA ALA A 100 -6.12 -3.99 -15.78
C ALA A 100 -6.48 -3.98 -14.30
N ASP A 101 -7.69 -4.50 -13.99
CA ASP A 101 -8.10 -4.80 -12.61
C ASP A 101 -7.45 -6.11 -12.16
N VAL A 102 -6.81 -6.08 -11.00
CA VAL A 102 -6.17 -7.25 -10.38
C VAL A 102 -7.18 -8.38 -10.09
N ALA A 103 -8.45 -8.07 -9.90
CA ALA A 103 -9.51 -9.07 -9.70
C ALA A 103 -9.95 -9.76 -10.99
N SER A 104 -9.48 -9.31 -12.18
CA SER A 104 -9.82 -9.87 -13.49
C SER A 104 -8.68 -9.66 -14.49
N MET A 105 -7.58 -10.37 -14.29
CA MET A 105 -6.36 -10.18 -15.08
C MET A 105 -6.44 -10.82 -16.48
N PRO A 106 -5.96 -10.14 -17.55
CA PRO A 106 -6.01 -10.64 -18.91
C PRO A 106 -4.89 -11.64 -19.24
N PHE A 107 -4.58 -12.54 -18.31
CA PHE A 107 -3.51 -13.52 -18.46
C PHE A 107 -4.05 -14.96 -18.40
N PRO A 108 -3.38 -15.91 -19.07
CA PRO A 108 -3.71 -17.33 -18.95
C PRO A 108 -3.37 -17.87 -17.55
N ASN A 109 -3.93 -19.01 -17.22
CA ASN A 109 -3.59 -19.73 -15.99
C ASN A 109 -2.11 -20.14 -16.01
N ALA A 110 -1.47 -20.19 -14.84
CA ALA A 110 -0.11 -20.70 -14.66
C ALA A 110 0.92 -20.05 -15.60
N HIS A 111 0.95 -18.71 -15.60
CA HIS A 111 1.79 -17.93 -16.49
C HIS A 111 3.05 -17.36 -15.84
N PHE A 112 2.97 -16.97 -14.56
CA PHE A 112 4.04 -16.26 -13.85
C PHE A 112 4.78 -17.16 -12.84
N ASP A 113 6.08 -16.95 -12.75
CA ASP A 113 6.98 -17.58 -11.78
C ASP A 113 7.03 -16.81 -10.45
N LEU A 114 6.79 -15.48 -10.53
CA LEU A 114 6.78 -14.56 -9.43
C LEU A 114 5.62 -13.57 -9.58
N VAL A 115 4.85 -13.39 -8.52
CA VAL A 115 3.84 -12.33 -8.42
C VAL A 115 4.22 -11.45 -7.22
N VAL A 116 4.20 -10.14 -7.40
CA VAL A 116 4.56 -9.17 -6.36
C VAL A 116 3.43 -8.16 -6.19
N SER A 117 3.21 -7.67 -4.98
CA SER A 117 2.45 -6.46 -4.73
C SER A 117 3.06 -5.69 -3.57
N ASN A 118 3.51 -4.47 -3.86
CA ASN A 118 4.07 -3.55 -2.86
C ASN A 118 3.01 -2.52 -2.47
N ILE A 119 2.48 -2.63 -1.24
CA ILE A 119 1.41 -1.77 -0.68
C ILE A 119 0.08 -1.72 -1.47
N GLY A 120 -0.13 -2.64 -2.41
CA GLY A 120 -1.36 -2.67 -3.23
C GLY A 120 -2.58 -3.23 -2.51
N ILE A 121 -2.41 -4.26 -1.66
CA ILE A 121 -3.53 -5.07 -1.14
C ILE A 121 -4.59 -4.28 -0.37
N ASN A 122 -4.22 -3.22 0.34
CA ASN A 122 -5.16 -2.36 1.06
C ASN A 122 -5.99 -1.45 0.12
N ASN A 123 -5.58 -1.33 -1.14
CA ASN A 123 -6.25 -0.49 -2.15
C ASN A 123 -7.08 -1.33 -3.13
N PHE A 124 -7.00 -2.67 -3.07
CA PHE A 124 -7.82 -3.53 -3.92
C PHE A 124 -9.27 -3.50 -3.46
N ARG A 125 -10.21 -3.31 -4.38
CA ARG A 125 -11.65 -3.32 -4.10
C ARG A 125 -12.10 -4.61 -3.40
N ASP A 126 -11.56 -5.75 -3.84
CA ASP A 126 -11.75 -7.08 -3.26
C ASP A 126 -10.38 -7.80 -3.19
N ALA A 127 -9.74 -7.71 -2.03
CA ALA A 127 -8.44 -8.36 -1.81
C ALA A 127 -8.50 -9.89 -1.97
N ARG A 128 -9.64 -10.52 -1.63
CA ARG A 128 -9.81 -11.98 -1.81
C ARG A 128 -9.91 -12.37 -3.28
N ALA A 129 -10.68 -11.60 -4.07
CA ALA A 129 -10.75 -11.82 -5.53
C ALA A 129 -9.39 -11.59 -6.18
N ALA A 130 -8.69 -10.53 -5.81
CA ALA A 130 -7.34 -10.23 -6.28
C ALA A 130 -6.36 -11.38 -6.02
N LEU A 131 -6.34 -11.92 -4.79
CA LEU A 131 -5.46 -13.05 -4.45
C LEU A 131 -5.84 -14.36 -5.15
N ARG A 132 -7.14 -14.62 -5.40
CA ARG A 132 -7.58 -15.76 -6.23
C ARG A 132 -7.07 -15.63 -7.67
N GLU A 133 -7.10 -14.42 -8.23
CA GLU A 133 -6.55 -14.14 -9.57
C GLU A 133 -5.02 -14.26 -9.58
N CYS A 134 -4.31 -13.73 -8.58
CA CYS A 134 -2.89 -13.97 -8.41
C CYS A 134 -2.57 -15.47 -8.40
N ARG A 135 -3.39 -16.29 -7.68
CA ARG A 135 -3.22 -17.75 -7.67
C ARG A 135 -3.51 -18.38 -9.03
N ARG A 136 -4.52 -17.92 -9.75
CA ARG A 136 -4.87 -18.43 -11.07
C ARG A 136 -3.73 -18.24 -12.06
N VAL A 137 -3.11 -17.07 -12.07
CA VAL A 137 -2.04 -16.74 -13.02
C VAL A 137 -0.66 -17.24 -12.58
N ALA A 138 -0.48 -17.58 -11.30
CA ALA A 138 0.74 -18.16 -10.76
C ALA A 138 0.92 -19.61 -11.24
N LYS A 139 2.12 -19.96 -11.72
CA LYS A 139 2.53 -21.35 -11.99
C LYS A 139 2.50 -22.18 -10.71
N PRO A 140 2.46 -23.52 -10.82
CA PRO A 140 2.82 -24.36 -9.68
C PRO A 140 4.19 -23.96 -9.14
N ASP A 141 4.33 -23.91 -7.81
CA ASP A 141 5.53 -23.50 -7.08
C ASP A 141 5.97 -22.02 -7.29
N ALA A 142 5.19 -21.24 -8.02
CA ALA A 142 5.42 -19.79 -8.13
C ALA A 142 5.28 -19.11 -6.76
N ARG A 143 6.02 -18.03 -6.58
CA ARG A 143 5.97 -17.22 -5.35
C ARG A 143 5.06 -16.03 -5.53
N LEU A 144 4.27 -15.74 -4.51
CA LEU A 144 3.59 -14.49 -4.31
C LEU A 144 4.23 -13.76 -3.14
N ILE A 145 4.69 -12.52 -3.33
CA ILE A 145 5.27 -11.68 -2.28
C ILE A 145 4.41 -10.42 -2.12
N LEU A 146 3.96 -10.20 -0.89
CA LEU A 146 3.19 -9.02 -0.51
C LEU A 146 3.96 -8.23 0.55
N THR A 147 4.07 -6.92 0.35
CA THR A 147 4.48 -5.99 1.38
C THR A 147 3.38 -4.95 1.58
N THR A 148 3.02 -4.65 2.82
CA THR A 148 1.96 -3.70 3.11
C THR A 148 2.04 -3.17 4.54
N ASN A 149 1.38 -2.04 4.80
CA ASN A 149 1.11 -1.61 6.16
C ASN A 149 -0.11 -2.37 6.70
N VAL A 150 -0.06 -2.68 7.98
CA VAL A 150 -1.13 -3.42 8.67
C VAL A 150 -1.79 -2.58 9.75
N GLN A 151 -2.81 -3.12 10.37
CA GLN A 151 -3.52 -2.52 11.50
C GLN A 151 -2.53 -2.02 12.58
N GLY A 152 -2.83 -0.88 13.19
CA GLY A 152 -1.93 -0.16 14.10
C GLY A 152 -1.08 0.92 13.42
N HIS A 153 -1.21 1.09 12.10
CA HIS A 153 -0.66 2.19 11.34
C HIS A 153 -1.13 3.53 11.91
N PHE A 154 -0.19 4.42 12.28
CA PHE A 154 -0.47 5.69 12.96
C PHE A 154 -1.34 5.55 14.22
N GLY A 155 -1.22 4.45 14.97
CA GLY A 155 -2.11 4.13 16.10
C GLY A 155 -2.16 5.21 17.16
N ALA A 156 -1.06 5.90 17.47
CA ALA A 156 -1.05 7.02 18.42
C ALA A 156 -1.92 8.20 17.94
N LEU A 157 -1.95 8.47 16.63
CA LEU A 157 -2.78 9.51 16.05
C LEU A 157 -4.27 9.11 16.09
N TYR A 158 -4.60 7.87 15.74
CA TYR A 158 -5.97 7.37 15.84
C TYR A 158 -6.48 7.43 17.27
N ALA A 159 -5.67 7.02 18.25
CA ALA A 159 -6.04 7.10 19.67
C ALA A 159 -6.28 8.56 20.13
N LEU A 160 -5.49 9.50 19.63
CA LEU A 160 -5.66 10.91 19.94
C LEU A 160 -6.94 11.50 19.33
N LEU A 161 -7.22 11.18 18.05
CA LEU A 161 -8.47 11.56 17.39
C LEU A 161 -9.67 10.96 18.09
N ASP A 162 -9.63 9.69 18.46
CA ASP A 162 -10.65 8.97 19.20
C ASP A 162 -10.98 9.67 20.53
N ALA A 163 -9.94 10.07 21.28
CA ALA A 163 -10.11 10.80 22.53
C ALA A 163 -10.74 12.19 22.33
N ILE A 164 -10.36 12.91 21.28
CA ILE A 164 -10.94 14.22 20.93
C ILE A 164 -12.42 14.09 20.58
N LEU A 165 -12.78 13.11 19.72
CA LEU A 165 -14.14 12.87 19.31
C LEU A 165 -15.03 12.48 20.50
N SER A 166 -14.52 11.62 21.38
CA SER A 166 -15.22 11.23 22.61
C SER A 166 -15.46 12.42 23.54
N ALA A 167 -14.44 13.27 23.74
CA ALA A 167 -14.56 14.48 24.56
C ALA A 167 -15.54 15.51 24.00
N SER A 168 -15.73 15.50 22.68
CA SER A 168 -16.66 16.39 21.96
C SER A 168 -18.07 15.80 21.82
N GLY A 169 -18.32 14.57 22.28
CA GLY A 169 -19.64 13.90 22.15
C GLY A 169 -20.00 13.56 20.72
N LEU A 170 -19.02 13.32 19.84
CA LEU A 170 -19.21 13.06 18.42
C LEU A 170 -19.23 11.55 18.11
N GLU A 171 -20.16 10.81 18.72
CA GLU A 171 -20.26 9.34 18.59
C GLU A 171 -20.30 8.83 17.11
N PRO A 172 -21.09 9.44 16.18
CA PRO A 172 -21.09 8.97 14.79
C PRO A 172 -19.72 9.09 14.10
N ALA A 173 -18.96 10.15 14.42
CA ALA A 173 -17.62 10.36 13.90
C ALA A 173 -16.63 9.34 14.48
N HIS A 174 -16.77 8.98 15.73
CA HIS A 174 -16.03 7.93 16.41
C HIS A 174 -16.15 6.57 15.71
N ASP A 175 -17.38 6.14 15.40
CA ASP A 175 -17.62 4.90 14.65
C ASP A 175 -17.06 4.97 13.22
N ALA A 176 -17.12 6.14 12.58
CA ALA A 176 -16.54 6.34 11.24
C ALA A 176 -15.00 6.26 11.27
N LEU A 177 -14.35 6.84 12.29
CA LEU A 177 -12.91 6.77 12.49
C LEU A 177 -12.43 5.32 12.69
N ARG A 178 -13.17 4.52 13.47
CA ARG A 178 -12.86 3.10 13.66
C ARG A 178 -12.96 2.29 12.37
N ARG A 179 -13.93 2.60 11.50
CA ARG A 179 -14.03 1.97 10.17
C ARG A 179 -12.86 2.37 9.29
N GLU A 180 -12.42 3.63 9.33
CA GLU A 180 -11.24 4.10 8.59
C GLU A 180 -9.96 3.41 9.07
N GLU A 181 -9.77 3.27 10.38
CA GLU A 181 -8.64 2.51 10.93
C GLU A 181 -8.68 1.04 10.50
N ALA A 182 -9.86 0.41 10.55
CA ALA A 182 -10.08 -0.99 10.18
C ALA A 182 -9.92 -1.26 8.67
N HIS A 183 -9.83 -0.23 7.83
CA HIS A 183 -9.52 -0.37 6.41
C HIS A 183 -8.17 -1.09 6.18
N ARG A 184 -7.22 -0.92 7.11
CA ARG A 184 -5.95 -1.67 7.08
C ARG A 184 -6.16 -3.05 7.66
N HIS A 185 -5.94 -4.07 6.84
CA HIS A 185 -6.09 -5.45 7.28
C HIS A 185 -5.06 -5.81 8.36
N SER A 186 -5.46 -6.69 9.27
CA SER A 186 -4.50 -7.29 10.20
C SER A 186 -3.63 -8.31 9.46
N LYS A 187 -2.44 -8.60 10.00
CA LYS A 187 -1.58 -9.71 9.54
C LYS A 187 -2.35 -11.01 9.39
N HIS A 188 -3.16 -11.34 10.41
CA HIS A 188 -3.96 -12.56 10.42
C HIS A 188 -4.96 -12.60 9.24
N ALA A 189 -5.65 -11.49 8.96
CA ALA A 189 -6.60 -11.42 7.86
C ALA A 189 -5.91 -11.61 6.49
N ILE A 190 -4.78 -10.93 6.25
CA ILE A 190 -4.02 -11.06 4.99
C ILE A 190 -3.49 -12.47 4.82
N THR A 191 -2.97 -13.08 5.90
CA THR A 191 -2.48 -14.45 5.90
C THR A 191 -3.59 -15.44 5.54
N ASN A 192 -4.78 -15.28 6.11
CA ASN A 192 -5.94 -16.11 5.78
C ASN A 192 -6.38 -15.92 4.32
N PHE A 193 -6.41 -14.67 3.82
CA PHE A 193 -6.73 -14.43 2.40
C PHE A 193 -5.77 -15.15 1.46
N LEU A 194 -4.48 -15.17 1.78
CA LEU A 194 -3.47 -15.87 1.01
C LEU A 194 -3.72 -17.39 1.00
N VAL A 195 -3.93 -17.97 2.18
CA VAL A 195 -4.17 -19.42 2.34
C VAL A 195 -5.47 -19.84 1.65
N ASP A 196 -6.56 -19.09 1.85
CA ASP A 196 -7.86 -19.34 1.23
C ASP A 196 -7.79 -19.26 -0.31
N SER A 197 -6.82 -18.51 -0.84
CA SER A 197 -6.59 -18.38 -2.28
C SER A 197 -5.78 -19.52 -2.89
N GLY A 198 -5.24 -20.44 -2.07
CA GLY A 198 -4.48 -21.62 -2.53
C GLY A 198 -2.97 -21.42 -2.57
N PHE A 199 -2.44 -20.55 -1.71
CA PHE A 199 -1.02 -20.46 -1.41
C PHE A 199 -0.71 -21.08 -0.05
N THR A 200 0.49 -21.64 0.11
CA THR A 200 1.05 -21.99 1.41
C THR A 200 2.02 -20.92 1.84
N VAL A 201 1.86 -20.39 3.04
CA VAL A 201 2.76 -19.38 3.59
C VAL A 201 4.16 -19.98 3.78
N SER A 202 5.15 -19.38 3.14
CA SER A 202 6.57 -19.77 3.27
C SER A 202 7.33 -18.86 4.21
N ARG A 203 7.04 -17.56 4.18
CA ARG A 203 7.63 -16.56 5.07
C ARG A 203 6.59 -15.55 5.50
N CYS A 204 6.65 -15.12 6.75
CA CYS A 204 5.77 -14.07 7.28
C CYS A 204 6.43 -13.40 8.46
N PHE A 205 6.71 -12.12 8.36
CA PHE A 205 7.25 -11.33 9.47
C PHE A 205 6.82 -9.88 9.41
N GLU A 206 6.84 -9.25 10.56
CA GLU A 206 6.50 -7.84 10.74
C GLU A 206 7.75 -7.07 11.10
N GLN A 207 7.85 -5.88 10.56
CA GLN A 207 8.79 -4.85 10.93
C GLN A 207 8.03 -3.55 11.16
N SER A 208 8.71 -2.52 11.63
CA SER A 208 8.13 -1.19 11.71
C SER A 208 9.18 -0.14 11.39
N PHE A 209 8.73 0.98 10.86
CA PHE A 209 9.55 2.18 10.76
C PHE A 209 8.84 3.37 11.40
N ARG A 210 9.60 4.43 11.64
CA ARG A 210 9.12 5.66 12.25
C ARG A 210 9.30 6.82 11.30
N ILE A 211 8.28 7.66 11.23
CA ILE A 211 8.35 8.95 10.56
C ILE A 211 8.35 10.00 11.65
N ARG A 212 9.30 10.94 11.58
CA ARG A 212 9.45 11.99 12.59
C ARG A 212 9.14 13.34 11.98
N PHE A 213 8.47 14.16 12.77
CA PHE A 213 8.14 15.53 12.42
C PHE A 213 8.56 16.44 13.57
N VAL A 214 8.95 17.68 13.26
CA VAL A 214 9.31 18.67 14.27
C VAL A 214 8.12 18.98 15.18
N ASP A 215 6.91 18.97 14.62
CA ASP A 215 5.65 19.25 15.30
C ASP A 215 4.45 18.68 14.54
N GLY A 216 3.26 18.80 15.14
CA GLY A 216 2.00 18.36 14.54
C GLY A 216 1.59 19.20 13.35
N SER A 217 1.88 20.49 13.36
CA SER A 217 1.59 21.41 12.24
C SER A 217 2.33 20.98 10.98
N THR A 218 3.61 20.65 11.12
CA THR A 218 4.43 20.11 10.01
C THR A 218 3.91 18.75 9.53
N MET A 219 3.55 17.87 10.46
CA MET A 219 2.99 16.56 10.13
C MET A 219 1.70 16.68 9.31
N LEU A 220 0.71 17.44 9.77
CA LEU A 220 -0.60 17.58 9.12
C LEU A 220 -0.50 18.25 7.74
N ARG A 221 0.56 19.01 7.46
CA ARG A 221 0.83 19.64 6.16
C ARG A 221 1.72 18.81 5.24
N HIS A 222 2.28 17.71 5.73
CA HIS A 222 3.20 16.88 4.96
C HIS A 222 2.46 16.14 3.82
N SER A 223 3.05 16.10 2.62
CA SER A 223 2.44 15.52 1.42
C SER A 223 1.97 14.08 1.61
N LEU A 224 2.77 13.24 2.27
CA LEU A 224 2.40 11.86 2.61
C LEU A 224 1.17 11.80 3.50
N VAL A 225 1.12 12.62 4.56
CA VAL A 225 0.01 12.61 5.54
C VAL A 225 -1.29 13.07 4.90
N LYS A 226 -1.23 13.98 3.94
CA LYS A 226 -2.41 14.44 3.19
C LYS A 226 -3.16 13.30 2.49
N TRP A 227 -2.50 12.22 2.11
CA TRP A 227 -3.17 11.07 1.49
C TRP A 227 -4.07 10.31 2.47
N PHE A 228 -3.74 10.34 3.76
CA PHE A 228 -4.56 9.72 4.81
C PHE A 228 -5.55 10.71 5.41
N LEU A 229 -5.25 12.00 5.31
CA LEU A 229 -6.02 13.08 5.93
C LEU A 229 -7.47 13.10 5.45
N ASP A 230 -7.72 12.83 4.17
CA ASP A 230 -9.06 12.83 3.59
C ASP A 230 -9.98 11.77 4.25
N GLY A 231 -9.47 10.58 4.54
CA GLY A 231 -10.21 9.54 5.26
C GLY A 231 -10.58 9.99 6.68
N TRP A 232 -9.65 10.62 7.39
CA TRP A 232 -9.90 11.15 8.73
C TRP A 232 -10.90 12.31 8.71
N ARG A 233 -10.78 13.22 7.74
CA ARG A 233 -11.70 14.34 7.55
C ARG A 233 -13.13 13.87 7.26
N GLN A 234 -13.27 12.88 6.38
CA GLN A 234 -14.56 12.26 6.08
C GLN A 234 -15.19 11.59 7.31
N ALA A 235 -14.37 10.92 8.14
CA ALA A 235 -14.82 10.31 9.38
C ALA A 235 -15.35 11.35 10.38
N VAL A 236 -14.64 12.49 10.52
CA VAL A 236 -15.02 13.60 11.43
C VAL A 236 -16.26 14.35 10.94
N GLY A 237 -16.41 14.50 9.62
CA GLY A 237 -17.48 15.25 8.97
C GLY A 237 -17.21 16.76 8.92
N THR A 238 -17.73 17.41 7.86
CA THR A 238 -17.44 18.81 7.52
C THR A 238 -17.80 19.83 8.60
N ASP A 239 -18.86 19.57 9.36
CA ASP A 239 -19.35 20.51 10.38
C ASP A 239 -18.42 20.59 11.59
N ASN A 240 -17.70 19.53 11.91
CA ASN A 240 -16.81 19.44 13.08
C ASN A 240 -15.33 19.48 12.72
N GLU A 241 -15.03 19.40 11.42
CA GLU A 241 -13.67 19.21 10.90
C GLU A 241 -12.70 20.24 11.45
N ARG A 242 -13.01 21.52 11.34
CA ARG A 242 -12.12 22.61 11.74
C ARG A 242 -11.81 22.58 13.23
N GLU A 243 -12.80 22.36 14.07
CA GLU A 243 -12.64 22.33 15.52
C GLU A 243 -11.81 21.12 15.98
N VAL A 244 -12.16 19.92 15.47
CA VAL A 244 -11.48 18.66 15.80
C VAL A 244 -10.02 18.72 15.37
N PHE A 245 -9.72 19.17 14.13
CA PHE A 245 -8.35 19.21 13.63
C PHE A 245 -7.53 20.35 14.23
N ASN A 246 -8.13 21.46 14.64
CA ASN A 246 -7.43 22.48 15.44
C ASN A 246 -7.01 21.91 16.81
N THR A 247 -7.92 21.21 17.48
CA THR A 247 -7.63 20.54 18.76
C THR A 247 -6.52 19.50 18.58
N LEU A 248 -6.61 18.69 17.52
CA LEU A 248 -5.59 17.69 17.17
C LEU A 248 -4.22 18.36 16.97
N GLU A 249 -4.14 19.43 16.17
CA GLU A 249 -2.89 20.16 15.89
C GLU A 249 -2.26 20.68 17.19
N VAL A 250 -3.07 21.27 18.08
CA VAL A 250 -2.60 21.79 19.37
C VAL A 250 -2.04 20.65 20.24
N GLN A 251 -2.73 19.52 20.34
CA GLN A 251 -2.29 18.39 21.16
C GLN A 251 -1.04 17.72 20.58
N LEU A 252 -0.94 17.58 19.26
CA LEU A 252 0.26 17.07 18.60
C LEU A 252 1.47 17.98 18.79
N ASN A 253 1.29 19.30 18.72
CA ASN A 253 2.35 20.27 18.98
C ASN A 253 2.83 20.18 20.44
N ALA A 254 1.91 20.10 21.40
CA ALA A 254 2.25 19.92 22.81
C ALA A 254 3.00 18.59 23.08
N ALA A 255 2.63 17.52 22.36
CA ALA A 255 3.36 16.27 22.44
C ALA A 255 4.79 16.41 21.88
N ALA A 256 4.96 17.08 20.75
CA ALA A 256 6.26 17.31 20.15
C ALA A 256 7.17 18.19 21.04
N GLU A 257 6.62 19.22 21.68
CA GLU A 257 7.35 20.04 22.66
C GLU A 257 7.85 19.24 23.86
N ARG A 258 7.00 18.35 24.40
CA ARG A 258 7.33 17.50 25.54
C ARG A 258 8.40 16.46 25.19
N ASP A 259 8.28 15.84 24.00
CA ASP A 259 9.06 14.63 23.64
C ASP A 259 10.23 14.97 22.68
N GLY A 260 10.38 16.25 22.29
CA GLY A 260 11.42 16.77 21.41
C GLY A 260 11.12 16.61 19.91
N CYS A 261 10.20 15.75 19.53
CA CYS A 261 9.66 15.60 18.17
C CYS A 261 8.38 14.75 18.22
N LEU A 262 7.59 14.85 17.15
CA LEU A 262 6.45 13.96 16.94
C LEU A 262 6.92 12.71 16.18
N GLU A 263 6.58 11.53 16.67
CA GLU A 263 6.94 10.25 16.06
C GLU A 263 5.71 9.44 15.70
N MET A 264 5.62 9.01 14.44
CA MET A 264 4.54 8.15 13.93
C MET A 264 5.12 6.79 13.55
N THR A 265 4.59 5.73 14.14
CA THR A 265 4.99 4.36 13.84
C THR A 265 4.13 3.77 12.74
N VAL A 266 4.78 3.08 11.80
CA VAL A 266 4.14 2.37 10.70
C VAL A 266 4.56 0.90 10.77
N PRO A 267 3.65 -0.01 11.14
CA PRO A 267 3.91 -1.45 11.04
C PRO A 267 3.88 -1.90 9.58
N MET A 268 4.86 -2.71 9.21
CA MET A 268 5.00 -3.32 7.89
C MET A 268 4.89 -4.83 8.00
N LEU A 269 4.19 -5.43 7.06
CA LEU A 269 4.13 -6.88 6.87
C LEU A 269 4.89 -7.26 5.60
N TYR A 270 5.75 -8.27 5.69
CA TYR A 270 6.21 -9.08 4.58
C TYR A 270 5.52 -10.44 4.65
N LEU A 271 4.87 -10.84 3.58
CA LEU A 271 4.19 -12.13 3.46
C LEU A 271 4.55 -12.77 2.13
N GLU A 272 5.11 -13.97 2.19
CA GLU A 272 5.45 -14.78 1.03
C GLU A 272 4.67 -16.09 1.06
N GLY A 273 4.05 -16.41 -0.07
CA GLY A 273 3.35 -17.67 -0.29
C GLY A 273 3.85 -18.40 -1.53
N VAL A 274 3.81 -19.71 -1.46
CA VAL A 274 4.10 -20.61 -2.58
C VAL A 274 2.78 -21.17 -3.11
N ALA A 275 2.60 -21.10 -4.43
CA ALA A 275 1.40 -21.60 -5.11
C ALA A 275 1.33 -23.13 -5.01
N VAL A 276 0.30 -23.66 -4.32
CA VAL A 276 0.13 -25.10 -4.17
C VAL A 276 -0.18 -25.75 -5.52
N GLN A 277 0.44 -26.89 -5.82
CA GLN A 277 0.07 -27.69 -6.98
C GLN A 277 -1.41 -28.09 -6.87
N ARG A 278 -2.21 -27.74 -7.88
CA ARG A 278 -3.57 -28.29 -7.96
C ARG A 278 -3.45 -29.78 -8.18
N ALA A 279 -4.00 -30.60 -7.28
CA ALA A 279 -4.17 -32.00 -7.56
C ALA A 279 -4.88 -32.16 -8.93
N GLN A 280 -4.23 -32.82 -9.88
CA GLN A 280 -4.91 -33.14 -11.14
C GLN A 280 -6.14 -33.97 -10.78
N PRO A 281 -7.33 -33.65 -11.30
CA PRO A 281 -8.45 -34.56 -11.16
C PRO A 281 -8.03 -35.91 -11.76
N PHE A 282 -8.11 -36.95 -10.95
CA PHE A 282 -7.94 -38.31 -11.43
C PHE A 282 -8.99 -38.51 -12.53
N HIS A 283 -8.58 -38.54 -13.78
CA HIS A 283 -9.44 -39.08 -14.84
C HIS A 283 -9.37 -40.60 -14.72
N PRO A 284 -10.50 -41.26 -14.38
CA PRO A 284 -10.58 -42.73 -14.35
C PRO A 284 -10.42 -43.34 -15.76
#